data_7fec32877c3992a4acb9f3b9d6460ca8
#
_entry.id   7fec32877c3992a4acb9f3b9d6460ca8
#
_cell.length_a   1.000
_cell.length_b   1.000
_cell.length_c   1.000
_cell.angle_alpha   90.00
_cell.angle_beta   90.00
_cell.angle_gamma   90.00
#
_symmetry.space_group_name_H-M   'P 1'
#
loop_
_entity.id
_entity.type
_entity.pdbx_description
1 polymer ?
#
loop_
_entity_poly.entity_id
_entity_poly.type
_entity_poly.pdbx_seq_one_letter_code
_entity_poly.pdbx_strand_id
1 'polypeptide(L)'
;MRIVKPTALGLAALWIAAATLAPTRTQETQPDPSVFKHVNHLGWVVKDLDSVVRYWERLGLRSIRSGDVEDFPDVTWRGRRAPTKLKKAVVEIGDVTIQWIQPVAGQNAYSEFLERHGDGVQHLAYAMPDETRWREQIAWFRAKGVDVVQEGSWRGRNGRGLFAYLDTAERGGGLTIELEHNPDREGSGRAPRASQDFPFTKITQYAFVVRDLKKVSDFYSSIGLGSVPFERTISTDRMYRGRPTPFEMYLGFARHGDVPFEWIQPLVGPSVYEEYLATHGEGLHHIGFNVGDMDQAIAFMKERGASVTQSGGWDVRNSKGRFAYFDTERVGGVTTELLWNQR
;
A
#
# COMPACT_ATOMS: atom_id res chain seq x y z
N MET A 1 -34.50 34.31 -92.18
CA MET A 1 -35.09 34.38 -90.88
C MET A 1 -34.28 33.37 -89.99
N ARG A 2 -33.23 33.82 -89.29
CA ARG A 2 -32.38 32.95 -88.46
C ARG A 2 -32.65 33.30 -87.03
N ILE A 3 -33.09 32.33 -86.24
CA ILE A 3 -33.37 32.41 -84.86
C ILE A 3 -32.09 32.20 -84.07
N VAL A 4 -31.68 33.17 -83.29
CA VAL A 4 -30.53 33.11 -82.38
C VAL A 4 -31.05 32.60 -81.02
N LYS A 5 -30.42 31.51 -80.54
CA LYS A 5 -30.67 30.98 -79.18
C LYS A 5 -29.73 31.69 -78.18
N PRO A 6 -30.16 32.03 -76.95
CA PRO A 6 -29.30 32.60 -75.93
C PRO A 6 -28.53 31.50 -75.19
N THR A 7 -27.23 31.74 -74.97
CA THR A 7 -26.31 30.98 -74.14
C THR A 7 -26.58 31.23 -72.66
N ALA A 8 -26.79 30.15 -71.88
CA ALA A 8 -26.87 30.19 -70.42
C ALA A 8 -25.49 30.24 -69.80
N LEU A 9 -25.23 31.29 -68.99
CA LEU A 9 -24.09 31.36 -68.08
C LEU A 9 -24.32 30.45 -66.87
N GLY A 10 -23.46 29.43 -66.70
CA GLY A 10 -23.44 28.59 -65.49
C GLY A 10 -22.74 29.30 -64.34
N LEU A 11 -23.47 29.53 -63.23
CA LEU A 11 -22.89 29.92 -61.96
C LEU A 11 -22.31 28.67 -61.26
N ALA A 12 -21.01 28.60 -61.13
CA ALA A 12 -20.33 27.59 -60.28
C ALA A 12 -20.43 28.04 -58.81
N ALA A 13 -21.24 27.36 -58.04
CA ALA A 13 -21.27 27.54 -56.58
C ALA A 13 -20.04 26.81 -55.97
N LEU A 14 -19.11 27.56 -55.37
CA LEU A 14 -18.05 27.03 -54.55
C LEU A 14 -18.62 26.60 -53.18
N TRP A 15 -18.67 25.28 -52.97
CA TRP A 15 -18.90 24.73 -51.63
C TRP A 15 -17.59 24.74 -50.86
N ILE A 16 -17.47 25.67 -49.89
CA ILE A 16 -16.39 25.62 -48.88
C ILE A 16 -16.85 24.59 -47.82
N ALA A 17 -16.28 23.39 -47.87
CA ALA A 17 -16.43 22.40 -46.83
C ALA A 17 -15.69 22.88 -45.59
N ALA A 18 -16.40 23.41 -44.61
CA ALA A 18 -15.87 23.61 -43.26
C ALA A 18 -15.59 22.23 -42.63
N ALA A 19 -14.34 21.83 -42.65
CA ALA A 19 -13.88 20.68 -41.89
C ALA A 19 -13.97 21.04 -40.40
N THR A 20 -15.05 20.61 -39.75
CA THR A 20 -15.10 20.61 -38.29
C THR A 20 -14.08 19.61 -37.78
N LEU A 21 -12.94 20.12 -37.30
CA LEU A 21 -11.99 19.33 -36.50
C LEU A 21 -12.78 18.78 -35.30
N ALA A 22 -13.16 17.51 -35.34
CA ALA A 22 -13.61 16.81 -34.16
C ALA A 22 -12.52 16.90 -33.10
N PRO A 23 -12.83 17.21 -31.83
CA PRO A 23 -11.84 17.20 -30.79
C PRO A 23 -11.22 15.81 -30.76
N THR A 24 -9.92 15.72 -30.97
CA THR A 24 -9.15 14.51 -30.72
C THR A 24 -9.41 14.11 -29.28
N ARG A 25 -10.23 13.08 -29.08
CA ARG A 25 -10.34 12.40 -27.81
C ARG A 25 -8.90 11.97 -27.45
N THR A 26 -8.27 12.68 -26.56
CA THR A 26 -7.08 12.18 -25.87
C THR A 26 -7.49 10.83 -25.33
N GLN A 27 -6.90 9.78 -25.85
CA GLN A 27 -7.09 8.42 -25.37
C GLN A 27 -6.66 8.47 -23.90
N GLU A 28 -7.62 8.32 -22.97
CA GLU A 28 -7.32 8.21 -21.54
C GLU A 28 -6.32 7.06 -21.45
N THR A 29 -5.06 7.39 -21.20
CA THR A 29 -4.04 6.38 -20.94
C THR A 29 -4.48 5.65 -19.68
N GLN A 30 -4.90 4.40 -19.83
CA GLN A 30 -5.18 3.56 -18.66
C GLN A 30 -3.89 3.45 -17.83
N PRO A 31 -4.00 3.36 -16.49
CA PRO A 31 -2.83 3.13 -15.67
C PRO A 31 -2.14 1.90 -16.19
N ASP A 32 -0.83 1.93 -16.26
CA ASP A 32 -0.08 0.72 -16.53
C ASP A 32 -0.24 -0.22 -15.32
N PRO A 33 -1.07 -1.28 -15.39
CA PRO A 33 -1.31 -2.15 -14.25
C PRO A 33 -0.04 -2.89 -13.83
N SER A 34 1.00 -2.91 -14.67
CA SER A 34 2.29 -3.53 -14.35
C SER A 34 3.01 -2.80 -13.21
N VAL A 35 2.78 -1.50 -13.06
CA VAL A 35 3.36 -0.68 -11.98
C VAL A 35 2.92 -1.17 -10.60
N PHE A 36 1.65 -1.61 -10.48
CA PHE A 36 1.07 -2.04 -9.20
C PHE A 36 1.33 -3.52 -8.89
N LYS A 37 2.09 -4.22 -9.71
CA LYS A 37 2.44 -5.64 -9.46
C LYS A 37 3.44 -5.84 -8.33
N HIS A 38 4.22 -4.82 -7.99
CA HIS A 38 5.27 -4.93 -7.01
C HIS A 38 5.25 -3.75 -6.04
N VAL A 39 5.08 -4.04 -4.75
CA VAL A 39 5.26 -3.05 -3.69
C VAL A 39 6.74 -2.80 -3.49
N ASN A 40 7.17 -1.58 -3.76
CA ASN A 40 8.56 -1.18 -3.63
C ASN A 40 9.00 -1.04 -2.17
N HIS A 41 8.19 -0.33 -1.38
CA HIS A 41 8.41 -0.21 0.05
C HIS A 41 7.11 -0.03 0.84
N LEU A 42 7.19 -0.35 2.14
CA LEU A 42 6.19 0.02 3.13
C LEU A 42 6.68 1.25 3.88
N GLY A 43 5.88 2.30 3.88
CA GLY A 43 6.10 3.48 4.71
C GLY A 43 5.43 3.31 6.07
N TRP A 44 6.22 2.98 7.07
CA TRP A 44 5.76 2.65 8.41
C TRP A 44 6.07 3.82 9.35
N VAL A 45 5.05 4.55 9.73
CA VAL A 45 5.17 5.77 10.53
C VAL A 45 5.13 5.43 12.02
N VAL A 46 6.09 5.96 12.78
CA VAL A 46 6.26 5.63 14.19
C VAL A 46 6.64 6.86 15.01
N LYS A 47 6.27 6.87 16.30
CA LYS A 47 6.63 7.95 17.25
C LYS A 47 8.06 7.84 17.77
N ASP A 48 8.53 6.61 18.00
CA ASP A 48 9.86 6.32 18.56
C ASP A 48 10.58 5.28 17.68
N LEU A 49 11.32 5.79 16.71
CA LEU A 49 12.07 4.97 15.76
C LEU A 49 13.09 4.07 16.45
N ASP A 50 13.79 4.57 17.46
CA ASP A 50 14.85 3.82 18.11
C ASP A 50 14.28 2.64 18.91
N SER A 51 13.12 2.81 19.52
CA SER A 51 12.41 1.72 20.22
C SER A 51 11.92 0.64 19.24
N VAL A 52 11.38 1.05 18.09
CA VAL A 52 10.93 0.12 17.04
C VAL A 52 12.12 -0.66 16.47
N VAL A 53 13.20 0.01 16.12
CA VAL A 53 14.42 -0.65 15.61
C VAL A 53 14.94 -1.68 16.60
N ARG A 54 15.14 -1.30 17.88
CA ARG A 54 15.59 -2.24 18.92
C ARG A 54 14.64 -3.43 19.11
N TYR A 55 13.34 -3.21 18.95
CA TYR A 55 12.36 -4.29 19.07
C TYR A 55 12.49 -5.30 17.93
N TRP A 56 12.58 -4.84 16.69
CA TRP A 56 12.72 -5.70 15.52
C TRP A 56 14.09 -6.40 15.49
N GLU A 57 15.16 -5.74 15.95
CA GLU A 57 16.48 -6.37 16.13
C GLU A 57 16.42 -7.52 17.15
N ARG A 58 15.68 -7.36 18.25
CA ARG A 58 15.47 -8.42 19.23
C ARG A 58 14.67 -9.59 18.66
N LEU A 59 13.70 -9.33 17.78
CA LEU A 59 12.98 -10.38 17.06
C LEU A 59 13.86 -11.12 16.03
N GLY A 60 15.05 -10.62 15.75
CA GLY A 60 16.01 -11.26 14.84
C GLY A 60 16.20 -10.53 13.51
N LEU A 61 15.49 -9.43 13.27
CA LEU A 61 15.66 -8.62 12.06
C LEU A 61 16.91 -7.73 12.22
N ARG A 62 18.03 -8.19 11.64
CA ARG A 62 19.31 -7.48 11.71
C ARG A 62 19.56 -6.65 10.46
N SER A 63 20.67 -5.90 10.48
CA SER A 63 21.10 -5.05 9.37
C SER A 63 20.14 -3.89 9.07
N ILE A 64 19.39 -3.43 10.08
CA ILE A 64 18.60 -2.22 9.96
C ILE A 64 19.56 -1.02 9.88
N ARG A 65 19.42 -0.19 8.85
CA ARG A 65 20.19 1.04 8.68
C ARG A 65 19.36 2.23 9.13
N SER A 66 19.72 2.82 10.26
CA SER A 66 19.16 4.08 10.72
C SER A 66 19.96 5.26 10.18
N GLY A 67 19.26 6.32 9.76
CA GLY A 67 19.84 7.59 9.34
C GLY A 67 19.69 8.68 10.40
N ASP A 68 20.37 9.80 10.14
CA ASP A 68 20.15 11.05 10.87
C ASP A 68 18.84 11.71 10.45
N VAL A 69 18.52 12.84 11.10
CA VAL A 69 17.37 13.66 10.70
C VAL A 69 17.64 14.31 9.35
N GLU A 70 16.76 14.06 8.39
CA GLU A 70 16.83 14.61 7.05
C GLU A 70 15.81 15.74 6.87
N ASP A 71 16.20 16.79 6.14
CA ASP A 71 15.34 17.91 5.77
C ASP A 71 14.74 17.72 4.38
N PHE A 72 13.41 17.88 4.28
CA PHE A 72 12.67 17.87 3.02
C PHE A 72 11.97 19.23 2.84
N PRO A 73 12.69 20.24 2.30
CA PRO A 73 12.17 21.61 2.19
C PRO A 73 11.10 21.77 1.10
N ASP A 74 11.10 20.89 0.10
CA ASP A 74 10.26 20.96 -1.10
C ASP A 74 9.03 20.03 -1.01
N VAL A 75 8.52 19.82 0.20
CA VAL A 75 7.28 19.09 0.43
C VAL A 75 6.09 20.05 0.36
N THR A 76 5.03 19.60 -0.31
CA THR A 76 3.69 20.20 -0.21
C THR A 76 2.72 19.21 0.42
N TRP A 77 1.85 19.70 1.27
CA TRP A 77 0.79 18.94 1.91
C TRP A 77 -0.54 19.68 1.74
N ARG A 78 -1.55 18.99 1.17
CA ARG A 78 -2.86 19.57 0.81
C ARG A 78 -2.71 20.88 0.02
N GLY A 79 -1.79 20.87 -0.96
CA GLY A 79 -1.50 22.02 -1.83
C GLY A 79 -0.77 23.18 -1.18
N ARG A 80 -0.31 23.06 0.08
CA ARG A 80 0.44 24.11 0.79
C ARG A 80 1.87 23.65 1.06
N ARG A 81 2.82 24.57 1.00
CA ARG A 81 4.21 24.28 1.36
C ARG A 81 4.27 23.77 2.81
N ALA A 82 4.91 22.63 3.00
CA ALA A 82 5.01 21.92 4.28
C ALA A 82 6.42 21.33 4.48
N PRO A 83 7.44 22.15 4.71
CA PRO A 83 8.79 21.67 4.97
C PRO A 83 8.78 20.65 6.10
N THR A 84 9.41 19.52 5.89
CA THR A 84 9.29 18.35 6.76
C THR A 84 10.66 17.86 7.18
N LYS A 85 10.82 17.49 8.45
CA LYS A 85 12.02 16.82 8.98
C LYS A 85 11.67 15.40 9.40
N LEU A 86 12.41 14.42 8.92
CA LEU A 86 12.17 13.00 9.16
C LEU A 86 13.44 12.32 9.66
N LYS A 87 13.30 11.40 10.62
CA LYS A 87 14.30 10.39 10.93
C LYS A 87 13.81 9.06 10.34
N LYS A 88 14.68 8.33 9.64
CA LYS A 88 14.30 7.11 8.94
C LYS A 88 15.21 5.95 9.28
N ALA A 89 14.65 4.74 9.27
CA ALA A 89 15.42 3.51 9.26
C ALA A 89 14.89 2.59 8.17
N VAL A 90 15.77 1.82 7.54
CA VAL A 90 15.40 0.97 6.41
C VAL A 90 16.04 -0.42 6.51
N VAL A 91 15.30 -1.42 6.04
CA VAL A 91 15.80 -2.78 5.83
C VAL A 91 15.02 -3.42 4.69
N GLU A 92 15.65 -4.31 3.94
CA GLU A 92 14.99 -5.07 2.88
C GLU A 92 14.62 -6.47 3.39
N ILE A 93 13.34 -6.84 3.27
CA ILE A 93 12.82 -8.19 3.55
C ILE A 93 12.35 -8.80 2.22
N GLY A 94 13.08 -9.79 1.72
CA GLY A 94 12.84 -10.30 0.37
C GLY A 94 13.18 -9.24 -0.69
N ASP A 95 12.17 -8.78 -1.39
CA ASP A 95 12.25 -7.74 -2.44
C ASP A 95 11.53 -6.43 -2.06
N VAL A 96 11.07 -6.33 -0.81
CA VAL A 96 10.34 -5.18 -0.28
C VAL A 96 11.18 -4.45 0.75
N THR A 97 11.29 -3.12 0.64
CA THR A 97 11.92 -2.29 1.67
C THR A 97 10.91 -1.93 2.75
N ILE A 98 11.23 -2.19 4.01
CA ILE A 98 10.57 -1.57 5.15
C ILE A 98 11.24 -0.23 5.39
N GLN A 99 10.47 0.84 5.40
CA GLN A 99 10.93 2.18 5.70
C GLN A 99 10.19 2.70 6.94
N TRP A 100 10.80 2.60 8.12
CA TRP A 100 10.29 3.27 9.30
C TRP A 100 10.56 4.76 9.22
N ILE A 101 9.54 5.55 9.54
CA ILE A 101 9.56 7.01 9.41
C ILE A 101 9.09 7.63 10.71
N GLN A 102 9.97 8.40 11.35
CA GLN A 102 9.61 9.25 12.49
C GLN A 102 9.56 10.70 12.03
N PRO A 103 8.38 11.34 11.97
CA PRO A 103 8.29 12.76 11.76
C PRO A 103 8.84 13.51 12.98
N VAL A 104 9.81 14.41 12.73
CA VAL A 104 10.49 15.20 13.78
C VAL A 104 9.94 16.61 13.85
N ALA A 105 9.60 17.19 12.68
CA ALA A 105 9.03 18.52 12.59
C ALA A 105 8.22 18.72 11.31
N GLY A 106 7.27 19.66 11.37
CA GLY A 106 6.37 20.03 10.27
C GLY A 106 5.01 19.35 10.36
N GLN A 107 3.96 20.07 9.91
CA GLN A 107 2.66 19.45 9.66
C GLN A 107 2.67 18.80 8.29
N ASN A 108 2.38 17.52 8.23
CA ASN A 108 2.46 16.70 7.03
C ASN A 108 1.60 15.43 7.16
N ALA A 109 1.54 14.62 6.12
CA ALA A 109 0.75 13.38 6.13
C ALA A 109 1.20 12.38 7.21
N TYR A 110 2.46 12.38 7.60
CA TYR A 110 2.97 11.47 8.63
C TYR A 110 2.52 11.89 10.03
N SER A 111 2.62 13.19 10.37
CA SER A 111 2.14 13.70 11.66
C SER A 111 0.62 13.54 11.78
N GLU A 112 -0.14 13.82 10.71
CA GLU A 112 -1.58 13.59 10.67
C GLU A 112 -1.93 12.10 10.89
N PHE A 113 -1.17 11.18 10.27
CA PHE A 113 -1.37 9.74 10.46
C PHE A 113 -1.15 9.33 11.93
N LEU A 114 -0.05 9.76 12.55
CA LEU A 114 0.24 9.46 13.96
C LEU A 114 -0.82 9.99 14.92
N GLU A 115 -1.35 11.17 14.65
CA GLU A 115 -2.41 11.78 15.48
C GLU A 115 -3.71 10.98 15.40
N ARG A 116 -4.04 10.42 14.24
CA ARG A 116 -5.31 9.73 14.01
C ARG A 116 -5.26 8.24 14.29
N HIS A 117 -4.14 7.59 13.98
CA HIS A 117 -4.03 6.13 13.93
C HIS A 117 -2.97 5.58 14.91
N GLY A 118 -2.10 6.44 15.45
CA GLY A 118 -0.91 5.99 16.16
C GLY A 118 0.15 5.44 15.23
N ASP A 119 1.06 4.62 15.76
CA ASP A 119 2.07 3.92 14.96
C ASP A 119 1.40 2.96 13.99
N GLY A 120 1.96 2.80 12.77
CA GLY A 120 1.43 1.87 11.78
C GLY A 120 1.95 2.11 10.37
N VAL A 121 1.59 1.23 9.44
CA VAL A 121 1.90 1.42 8.01
C VAL A 121 0.91 2.42 7.41
N GLN A 122 1.45 3.55 6.98
CA GLN A 122 0.67 4.64 6.39
C GLN A 122 0.52 4.44 4.88
N HIS A 123 1.57 3.98 4.17
CA HIS A 123 1.52 3.85 2.71
C HIS A 123 2.24 2.61 2.19
N LEU A 124 1.83 2.21 1.00
CA LEU A 124 2.55 1.28 0.15
C LEU A 124 3.00 2.01 -1.11
N ALA A 125 4.29 1.94 -1.41
CA ALA A 125 4.91 2.65 -2.50
C ALA A 125 5.09 1.79 -3.75
N TYR A 126 4.81 2.39 -4.89
CA TYR A 126 4.97 1.81 -6.21
C TYR A 126 5.94 2.63 -7.03
N ALA A 127 6.94 1.96 -7.60
CA ALA A 127 7.99 2.63 -8.34
C ALA A 127 7.56 2.97 -9.76
N MET A 128 7.78 4.23 -10.12
CA MET A 128 7.63 4.73 -11.48
C MET A 128 8.97 4.67 -12.21
N PRO A 129 9.01 4.24 -13.47
CA PRO A 129 10.27 4.11 -14.22
C PRO A 129 10.93 5.46 -14.45
N ASP A 130 10.14 6.51 -14.67
CA ASP A 130 10.62 7.86 -14.93
C ASP A 130 9.60 8.93 -14.48
N GLU A 131 10.02 10.21 -14.54
CA GLU A 131 9.18 11.35 -14.16
C GLU A 131 7.96 11.50 -15.07
N THR A 132 8.04 11.15 -16.34
CA THR A 132 6.92 11.24 -17.30
C THR A 132 5.81 10.30 -16.86
N ARG A 133 6.13 9.04 -16.60
CA ARG A 133 5.19 8.04 -16.10
C ARG A 133 4.63 8.41 -14.73
N TRP A 134 5.46 8.96 -13.86
CA TRP A 134 5.00 9.47 -12.56
C TRP A 134 3.91 10.54 -12.72
N ARG A 135 4.12 11.51 -13.63
CA ARG A 135 3.13 12.57 -13.91
C ARG A 135 1.85 12.04 -14.58
N GLU A 136 1.99 11.12 -15.53
CA GLU A 136 0.87 10.48 -16.22
C GLU A 136 -0.03 9.70 -15.24
N GLN A 137 0.57 8.94 -14.31
CA GLN A 137 -0.18 8.20 -13.30
C GLN A 137 -0.93 9.14 -12.34
N ILE A 138 -0.32 10.22 -11.90
CA ILE A 138 -1.01 11.23 -11.07
C ILE A 138 -2.18 11.85 -11.83
N ALA A 139 -1.98 12.23 -13.08
CA ALA A 139 -3.04 12.81 -13.91
C ALA A 139 -4.21 11.84 -14.08
N TRP A 140 -3.92 10.55 -14.27
CA TRP A 140 -4.93 9.52 -14.39
C TRP A 140 -5.75 9.36 -13.10
N PHE A 141 -5.10 9.29 -11.92
CA PHE A 141 -5.80 9.22 -10.64
C PHE A 141 -6.66 10.45 -10.37
N ARG A 142 -6.16 11.65 -10.71
CA ARG A 142 -6.94 12.90 -10.63
C ARG A 142 -8.20 12.85 -11.51
N ALA A 143 -8.12 12.30 -12.72
CA ALA A 143 -9.28 12.11 -13.58
C ALA A 143 -10.33 11.14 -12.99
N LYS A 144 -9.94 10.29 -12.05
CA LYS A 144 -10.81 9.38 -11.27
C LYS A 144 -11.24 9.96 -9.92
N GLY A 145 -10.95 11.23 -9.66
CA GLY A 145 -11.32 11.91 -8.41
C GLY A 145 -10.45 11.50 -7.21
N VAL A 146 -9.20 11.13 -7.47
CA VAL A 146 -8.18 10.88 -6.45
C VAL A 146 -7.07 11.92 -6.59
N ASP A 147 -7.00 12.85 -5.64
CA ASP A 147 -5.99 13.90 -5.63
C ASP A 147 -4.70 13.47 -4.92
N VAL A 148 -3.70 14.34 -4.97
CA VAL A 148 -2.44 14.18 -4.22
C VAL A 148 -2.59 14.89 -2.87
N VAL A 149 -2.42 14.14 -1.78
CA VAL A 149 -2.43 14.69 -0.41
C VAL A 149 -1.09 15.32 -0.06
N GLN A 150 -0.01 14.65 -0.42
CA GLN A 150 1.35 15.12 -0.19
C GLN A 150 2.24 14.75 -1.36
N GLU A 151 3.08 15.66 -1.78
CA GLU A 151 4.12 15.42 -2.76
C GLU A 151 5.40 16.15 -2.41
N GLY A 152 6.51 15.66 -2.92
CA GLY A 152 7.79 16.29 -2.70
C GLY A 152 8.88 15.71 -3.58
N SER A 153 10.08 16.24 -3.37
CA SER A 153 11.26 15.81 -4.09
C SER A 153 12.49 15.79 -3.20
N TRP A 154 13.47 15.00 -3.60
CA TRP A 154 14.79 15.00 -3.00
C TRP A 154 15.87 14.97 -4.08
N ARG A 155 17.07 15.37 -3.72
CA ARG A 155 18.23 15.30 -4.60
C ARG A 155 18.94 13.97 -4.41
N GLY A 156 18.83 13.09 -5.39
CA GLY A 156 19.62 11.88 -5.49
C GLY A 156 20.96 12.10 -6.21
N ARG A 157 21.78 11.07 -6.30
CA ARG A 157 23.07 11.10 -7.03
C ARG A 157 22.87 11.15 -8.53
N ASN A 158 21.90 10.39 -9.04
CA ASN A 158 21.62 10.23 -10.47
C ASN A 158 20.49 11.14 -10.96
N GLY A 159 19.98 12.04 -10.12
CA GLY A 159 18.92 12.96 -10.51
C GLY A 159 17.99 13.34 -9.36
N ARG A 160 16.84 13.88 -9.73
CA ARG A 160 15.79 14.29 -8.79
C ARG A 160 14.85 13.12 -8.54
N GLY A 161 14.72 12.71 -7.28
CA GLY A 161 13.67 11.81 -6.84
C GLY A 161 12.36 12.55 -6.59
N LEU A 162 11.24 11.88 -6.82
CA LEU A 162 9.88 12.42 -6.66
C LEU A 162 9.01 11.42 -5.92
N PHE A 163 8.12 11.91 -5.06
CA PHE A 163 7.07 11.10 -4.45
C PHE A 163 5.73 11.84 -4.43
N ALA A 164 4.66 11.10 -4.46
CA ALA A 164 3.30 11.61 -4.28
C ALA A 164 2.44 10.60 -3.53
N TYR A 165 1.78 11.04 -2.47
CA TYR A 165 0.76 10.29 -1.74
C TYR A 165 -0.60 10.63 -2.30
N LEU A 166 -1.33 9.60 -2.74
CA LEU A 166 -2.66 9.74 -3.28
C LEU A 166 -3.71 9.73 -2.16
N ASP A 167 -4.80 10.45 -2.34
CA ASP A 167 -5.94 10.50 -1.41
C ASP A 167 -6.80 9.23 -1.50
N THR A 168 -6.20 8.11 -1.14
CA THR A 168 -6.85 6.79 -1.19
C THR A 168 -7.25 6.27 0.17
N ALA A 169 -6.68 6.77 1.27
CA ALA A 169 -6.82 6.16 2.59
C ALA A 169 -8.28 6.10 3.08
N GLU A 170 -9.01 7.21 3.05
CA GLU A 170 -10.37 7.25 3.62
C GLU A 170 -11.35 6.31 2.88
N ARG A 171 -11.28 6.25 1.55
CA ARG A 171 -12.15 5.42 0.73
C ARG A 171 -11.60 4.01 0.50
N GLY A 172 -10.29 3.84 0.61
CA GLY A 172 -9.54 2.61 0.34
C GLY A 172 -9.15 1.84 1.61
N GLY A 173 -9.92 1.98 2.70
CA GLY A 173 -9.73 1.18 3.91
C GLY A 173 -8.39 1.43 4.62
N GLY A 174 -7.96 2.70 4.68
CA GLY A 174 -6.74 3.11 5.39
C GLY A 174 -5.45 3.00 4.58
N LEU A 175 -5.49 2.54 3.32
CA LEU A 175 -4.29 2.44 2.49
C LEU A 175 -4.04 3.74 1.71
N THR A 176 -2.92 4.40 1.98
CA THR A 176 -2.36 5.42 1.09
C THR A 176 -1.49 4.77 0.02
N ILE A 177 -1.74 5.08 -1.24
CA ILE A 177 -0.88 4.68 -2.36
C ILE A 177 0.18 5.77 -2.56
N GLU A 178 1.45 5.39 -2.59
CA GLU A 178 2.54 6.25 -2.99
C GLU A 178 3.01 5.91 -4.41
N LEU A 179 3.21 6.95 -5.22
CA LEU A 179 3.91 6.86 -6.49
C LEU A 179 5.31 7.47 -6.31
N GLU A 180 6.35 6.65 -6.48
CA GLU A 180 7.75 7.06 -6.29
C GLU A 180 8.53 6.95 -7.59
N HIS A 181 9.21 8.03 -8.01
CA HIS A 181 10.28 7.97 -8.99
C HIS A 181 11.62 8.18 -8.28
N ASN A 182 12.45 7.15 -8.24
CA ASN A 182 13.75 7.16 -7.60
C ASN A 182 14.85 6.85 -8.61
N PRO A 183 15.64 7.86 -9.05
CA PRO A 183 16.70 7.66 -10.04
C PRO A 183 17.91 6.87 -9.50
N ASP A 184 18.01 6.72 -8.18
CA ASP A 184 19.09 5.99 -7.49
C ASP A 184 18.70 4.54 -7.10
N ARG A 185 17.53 4.07 -7.56
CA ARG A 185 16.99 2.76 -7.16
C ARG A 185 17.91 1.59 -7.52
N GLU A 186 18.60 1.70 -8.64
CA GLU A 186 19.60 0.73 -9.06
C GLU A 186 21.00 1.19 -8.62
N GLY A 187 21.49 0.67 -7.48
CA GLY A 187 22.85 0.99 -7.02
C GLY A 187 23.06 0.97 -5.51
N SER A 188 24.13 1.63 -5.07
CA SER A 188 24.64 1.64 -3.67
C SER A 188 23.70 2.33 -2.64
N GLY A 189 22.54 2.82 -3.05
CA GLY A 189 21.49 3.39 -2.17
C GLY A 189 20.49 2.39 -1.63
N ARG A 190 20.55 1.13 -2.07
CA ARG A 190 19.60 0.08 -1.68
C ARG A 190 19.64 -0.14 -0.16
N ALA A 191 18.45 -0.41 0.41
CA ALA A 191 18.36 -0.80 1.82
C ALA A 191 19.17 -2.09 2.07
N PRO A 192 19.79 -2.25 3.25
CA PRO A 192 20.48 -3.49 3.57
C PRO A 192 19.45 -4.63 3.66
N ARG A 193 19.84 -5.80 3.15
CA ARG A 193 19.01 -7.00 3.29
C ARG A 193 18.99 -7.46 4.74
N ALA A 194 17.82 -7.96 5.18
CA ALA A 194 17.70 -8.65 6.45
C ALA A 194 18.72 -9.79 6.53
N SER A 195 19.30 -9.98 7.71
CA SER A 195 20.25 -11.08 7.92
C SER A 195 19.56 -12.44 7.82
N GLN A 196 20.36 -13.49 7.54
CA GLN A 196 19.87 -14.88 7.47
C GLN A 196 19.34 -15.42 8.81
N ASP A 197 19.62 -14.71 9.91
CA ASP A 197 19.14 -15.08 11.26
C ASP A 197 17.65 -14.78 11.46
N PHE A 198 17.05 -13.98 10.59
CA PHE A 198 15.62 -13.74 10.59
C PHE A 198 14.90 -14.84 9.81
N PRO A 199 14.04 -15.66 10.45
CA PRO A 199 13.41 -16.81 9.77
C PRO A 199 12.42 -16.41 8.69
N PHE A 200 11.95 -15.13 8.71
CA PHE A 200 10.91 -14.62 7.82
C PHE A 200 11.54 -13.75 6.74
N THR A 201 12.04 -14.37 5.69
CA THR A 201 12.87 -13.71 4.66
C THR A 201 12.06 -13.03 3.56
N LYS A 202 10.76 -13.27 3.49
CA LYS A 202 9.87 -12.71 2.48
C LYS A 202 8.50 -12.41 3.07
N ILE A 203 7.99 -11.19 2.81
CA ILE A 203 6.59 -10.87 3.07
C ILE A 203 5.72 -11.59 2.06
N THR A 204 4.69 -12.29 2.53
CA THR A 204 3.80 -13.09 1.70
C THR A 204 2.35 -12.61 1.70
N GLN A 205 2.04 -11.60 2.52
CA GLN A 205 0.71 -11.02 2.62
C GLN A 205 0.73 -9.63 3.23
N TYR A 206 -0.11 -8.73 2.71
CA TYR A 206 -0.47 -7.45 3.31
C TYR A 206 -1.94 -7.52 3.68
N ALA A 207 -2.30 -7.31 4.94
CA ALA A 207 -3.66 -7.46 5.39
C ALA A 207 -4.21 -6.19 6.05
N PHE A 208 -5.38 -5.80 5.59
CA PHE A 208 -6.09 -4.59 6.00
C PHE A 208 -7.37 -4.97 6.74
N VAL A 209 -7.65 -4.27 7.83
CA VAL A 209 -8.91 -4.41 8.54
C VAL A 209 -9.78 -3.19 8.26
N VAL A 210 -11.03 -3.44 7.86
CA VAL A 210 -11.96 -2.41 7.39
C VAL A 210 -13.35 -2.61 8.00
N ARG A 211 -14.15 -1.54 8.02
CA ARG A 211 -15.54 -1.57 8.53
C ARG A 211 -16.54 -2.01 7.46
N ASP A 212 -16.25 -1.74 6.18
CA ASP A 212 -17.13 -2.03 5.05
C ASP A 212 -16.31 -2.44 3.82
N LEU A 213 -16.11 -3.74 3.68
CA LEU A 213 -15.30 -4.31 2.60
C LEU A 213 -15.93 -4.07 1.22
N LYS A 214 -17.26 -3.98 1.16
CA LYS A 214 -17.94 -3.67 -0.11
C LYS A 214 -17.60 -2.26 -0.60
N LYS A 215 -17.62 -1.26 0.27
CA LYS A 215 -17.24 0.13 -0.11
C LYS A 215 -15.79 0.20 -0.57
N VAL A 216 -14.89 -0.48 0.10
CA VAL A 216 -13.47 -0.57 -0.29
C VAL A 216 -13.33 -1.21 -1.66
N SER A 217 -14.01 -2.34 -1.91
CA SER A 217 -14.00 -3.02 -3.21
C SER A 217 -14.56 -2.13 -4.34
N ASP A 218 -15.68 -1.45 -4.10
CA ASP A 218 -16.30 -0.53 -5.06
C ASP A 218 -15.35 0.65 -5.38
N PHE A 219 -14.66 1.18 -4.37
CA PHE A 219 -13.67 2.25 -4.56
C PHE A 219 -12.50 1.82 -5.44
N TYR A 220 -11.83 0.70 -5.14
CA TYR A 220 -10.71 0.22 -5.97
C TYR A 220 -11.15 -0.11 -7.39
N SER A 221 -12.35 -0.66 -7.57
CA SER A 221 -12.94 -0.87 -8.88
C SER A 221 -13.13 0.46 -9.64
N SER A 222 -13.64 1.50 -8.97
CA SER A 222 -13.92 2.82 -9.57
C SER A 222 -12.66 3.53 -10.08
N ILE A 223 -11.53 3.30 -9.42
CA ILE A 223 -10.23 3.87 -9.79
C ILE A 223 -9.40 2.92 -10.68
N GLY A 224 -9.99 1.84 -11.19
CA GLY A 224 -9.37 0.94 -12.19
C GLY A 224 -8.35 -0.05 -11.63
N LEU A 225 -8.27 -0.21 -10.31
CA LEU A 225 -7.41 -1.21 -9.66
C LEU A 225 -8.11 -2.56 -9.44
N GLY A 226 -9.34 -2.71 -9.94
CA GLY A 226 -10.13 -3.93 -9.84
C GLY A 226 -10.93 -4.03 -8.55
N SER A 227 -11.87 -4.98 -8.52
CA SER A 227 -12.67 -5.27 -7.33
C SER A 227 -11.95 -6.26 -6.41
N VAL A 228 -12.32 -6.22 -5.13
CA VAL A 228 -11.91 -7.22 -4.14
C VAL A 228 -13.06 -8.20 -3.95
N PRO A 229 -12.99 -9.41 -4.53
CA PRO A 229 -13.97 -10.46 -4.24
C PRO A 229 -13.83 -10.90 -2.78
N PHE A 230 -14.95 -11.06 -2.08
CA PHE A 230 -14.94 -11.46 -0.67
C PHE A 230 -16.11 -12.39 -0.32
N GLU A 231 -15.91 -13.18 0.72
CA GLU A 231 -16.92 -14.09 1.25
C GLU A 231 -16.88 -14.15 2.78
N ARG A 232 -17.97 -14.63 3.39
CA ARG A 232 -17.99 -14.91 4.82
C ARG A 232 -17.10 -16.12 5.10
N THR A 233 -16.14 -15.92 5.98
CA THR A 233 -15.13 -16.93 6.32
C THR A 233 -15.22 -17.28 7.79
N ILE A 234 -15.19 -18.58 8.06
CA ILE A 234 -15.17 -19.19 9.39
C ILE A 234 -13.91 -20.04 9.49
N SER A 235 -12.94 -19.60 10.27
CA SER A 235 -11.72 -20.38 10.52
C SER A 235 -11.97 -21.59 11.41
N THR A 236 -11.16 -22.64 11.27
CA THR A 236 -11.13 -23.78 12.21
C THR A 236 -10.27 -23.42 13.42
N ASP A 237 -10.41 -24.16 14.52
CA ASP A 237 -9.55 -24.10 15.73
C ASP A 237 -9.29 -22.67 16.23
N ARG A 238 -10.35 -21.87 16.22
CA ARG A 238 -10.30 -20.43 16.52
C ARG A 238 -9.95 -20.16 17.99
N MET A 239 -8.83 -19.49 18.18
CA MET A 239 -8.34 -19.08 19.50
C MET A 239 -8.14 -17.57 19.52
N TYR A 240 -8.62 -16.90 20.56
CA TYR A 240 -8.39 -15.49 20.83
C TYR A 240 -7.90 -15.31 22.25
N ARG A 241 -6.73 -14.71 22.44
CA ARG A 241 -6.04 -14.53 23.74
C ARG A 241 -6.01 -15.81 24.60
N GLY A 242 -5.69 -16.95 23.92
CA GLY A 242 -5.55 -18.26 24.52
C GLY A 242 -6.87 -18.97 24.87
N ARG A 243 -8.02 -18.47 24.42
CA ARG A 243 -9.35 -19.08 24.67
C ARG A 243 -10.03 -19.42 23.33
N PRO A 244 -10.71 -20.59 23.24
CA PRO A 244 -11.59 -20.87 22.10
C PRO A 244 -12.64 -19.77 21.95
N THR A 245 -12.74 -19.18 20.76
CA THR A 245 -13.62 -18.04 20.51
C THR A 245 -14.20 -18.09 19.09
N PRO A 246 -15.50 -17.94 18.90
CA PRO A 246 -16.18 -18.09 17.61
C PRO A 246 -16.13 -16.79 16.79
N PHE A 247 -14.95 -16.24 16.51
CA PHE A 247 -14.86 -15.06 15.64
C PHE A 247 -15.10 -15.41 14.17
N GLU A 248 -15.70 -14.48 13.43
CA GLU A 248 -16.02 -14.61 12.01
C GLU A 248 -15.80 -13.27 11.28
N MET A 249 -15.53 -13.33 9.98
CA MET A 249 -15.27 -12.16 9.15
C MET A 249 -15.74 -12.34 7.71
N TYR A 250 -15.92 -11.25 7.00
CA TYR A 250 -15.74 -11.25 5.56
C TYR A 250 -14.23 -11.19 5.28
N LEU A 251 -13.80 -12.05 4.36
CA LEU A 251 -12.42 -12.13 3.92
C LEU A 251 -12.37 -11.99 2.41
N GLY A 252 -11.59 -11.02 1.93
CA GLY A 252 -11.41 -10.76 0.52
C GLY A 252 -9.94 -10.74 0.14
N PHE A 253 -9.64 -11.15 -1.08
CA PHE A 253 -8.28 -11.14 -1.61
C PHE A 253 -8.23 -10.40 -2.95
N ALA A 254 -7.30 -9.45 -3.05
CA ALA A 254 -6.91 -8.85 -4.31
C ALA A 254 -5.48 -9.25 -4.66
N ARG A 255 -5.25 -9.63 -5.92
CA ARG A 255 -3.91 -9.95 -6.44
C ARG A 255 -3.54 -8.95 -7.50
N HIS A 256 -2.69 -8.01 -7.16
CA HIS A 256 -2.10 -7.06 -8.10
C HIS A 256 -0.67 -7.43 -8.51
N GLY A 257 -0.13 -8.54 -7.94
CA GLY A 257 1.23 -9.02 -8.16
C GLY A 257 1.49 -10.31 -7.41
N ASP A 258 2.72 -10.49 -6.95
CA ASP A 258 3.19 -11.71 -6.29
C ASP A 258 2.68 -11.87 -4.86
N VAL A 259 2.41 -10.76 -4.17
CA VAL A 259 1.95 -10.74 -2.78
C VAL A 259 0.47 -10.36 -2.74
N PRO A 260 -0.41 -11.22 -2.20
CA PRO A 260 -1.82 -10.92 -2.05
C PRO A 260 -2.05 -9.81 -1.03
N PHE A 261 -3.06 -8.99 -1.34
CA PHE A 261 -3.68 -8.07 -0.41
C PHE A 261 -4.91 -8.75 0.17
N GLU A 262 -4.93 -8.89 1.48
CA GLU A 262 -6.05 -9.41 2.22
C GLU A 262 -6.86 -8.27 2.83
N TRP A 263 -8.18 -8.37 2.75
CA TRP A 263 -9.10 -7.39 3.33
C TRP A 263 -10.04 -8.12 4.29
N ILE A 264 -10.11 -7.63 5.52
CA ILE A 264 -10.85 -8.28 6.62
C ILE A 264 -11.90 -7.32 7.15
N GLN A 265 -13.15 -7.75 7.14
CA GLN A 265 -14.23 -7.07 7.86
C GLN A 265 -14.72 -8.00 8.97
N PRO A 266 -14.50 -7.66 10.26
CA PRO A 266 -15.00 -8.49 11.37
C PRO A 266 -16.53 -8.50 11.38
N LEU A 267 -17.12 -9.66 11.70
CA LEU A 267 -18.56 -9.89 11.78
C LEU A 267 -19.01 -10.37 13.14
N VAL A 268 -18.23 -11.29 13.75
CA VAL A 268 -18.48 -11.88 15.07
C VAL A 268 -17.18 -11.88 15.84
N GLY A 269 -17.22 -11.38 17.07
CA GLY A 269 -16.06 -11.27 17.93
C GLY A 269 -16.23 -11.97 19.30
N PRO A 270 -15.29 -11.72 20.22
CA PRO A 270 -14.17 -10.78 20.09
C PRO A 270 -13.04 -11.31 19.22
N SER A 271 -12.30 -10.37 18.60
CA SER A 271 -11.15 -10.63 17.75
C SER A 271 -10.11 -9.50 17.79
N VAL A 272 -8.89 -9.78 17.38
CA VAL A 272 -7.85 -8.74 17.22
C VAL A 272 -8.22 -7.70 16.14
N TYR A 273 -9.10 -8.04 15.22
CA TYR A 273 -9.57 -7.12 14.19
C TYR A 273 -10.46 -6.02 14.76
N GLU A 274 -11.35 -6.36 15.70
CA GLU A 274 -12.19 -5.37 16.40
C GLU A 274 -11.35 -4.47 17.30
N GLU A 275 -10.35 -5.05 17.98
CA GLU A 275 -9.40 -4.29 18.80
C GLU A 275 -8.66 -3.27 17.93
N TYR A 276 -8.15 -3.69 16.76
CA TYR A 276 -7.46 -2.83 15.82
C TYR A 276 -8.36 -1.68 15.32
N LEU A 277 -9.58 -1.98 14.89
CA LEU A 277 -10.53 -0.96 14.44
C LEU A 277 -10.89 0.06 15.53
N ALA A 278 -10.93 -0.39 16.78
CA ALA A 278 -11.21 0.49 17.92
C ALA A 278 -10.03 1.41 18.25
N THR A 279 -8.80 0.94 18.06
CA THR A 279 -7.57 1.64 18.48
C THR A 279 -6.97 2.47 17.35
N HIS A 280 -6.94 1.92 16.12
CA HIS A 280 -6.24 2.48 14.98
C HIS A 280 -7.17 2.95 13.85
N GLY A 281 -8.44 2.53 13.86
CA GLY A 281 -9.32 2.71 12.72
C GLY A 281 -9.04 1.72 11.59
N GLU A 282 -9.42 2.06 10.36
CA GLU A 282 -9.13 1.23 9.20
C GLU A 282 -7.67 1.36 8.77
N GLY A 283 -7.06 0.27 8.31
CA GLY A 283 -5.67 0.28 7.87
C GLY A 283 -5.00 -1.08 7.80
N LEU A 284 -3.69 -1.08 7.57
CA LEU A 284 -2.87 -2.28 7.53
C LEU A 284 -2.69 -2.82 8.96
N HIS A 285 -3.36 -3.93 9.25
CA HIS A 285 -3.31 -4.61 10.54
C HIS A 285 -2.08 -5.50 10.67
N HIS A 286 -1.77 -6.30 9.63
CA HIS A 286 -0.65 -7.24 9.72
C HIS A 286 0.10 -7.43 8.41
N ILE A 287 1.32 -7.93 8.57
CA ILE A 287 2.13 -8.50 7.49
C ILE A 287 2.33 -9.99 7.74
N GLY A 288 2.11 -10.79 6.71
CA GLY A 288 2.15 -12.26 6.78
C GLY A 288 3.47 -12.83 6.28
N PHE A 289 3.91 -13.93 6.92
CA PHE A 289 5.10 -14.68 6.57
C PHE A 289 4.81 -16.17 6.53
N ASN A 290 5.11 -16.83 5.42
CA ASN A 290 5.00 -18.27 5.33
C ASN A 290 6.15 -18.95 6.06
N VAL A 291 5.81 -19.96 6.86
CA VAL A 291 6.77 -20.77 7.62
C VAL A 291 6.66 -22.24 7.25
N GLY A 292 7.77 -22.95 7.33
CA GLY A 292 7.81 -24.40 7.06
C GLY A 292 7.28 -25.26 8.22
N ASP A 293 7.47 -24.77 9.45
CA ASP A 293 7.01 -25.40 10.69
C ASP A 293 6.41 -24.33 11.60
N MET A 294 5.11 -24.39 11.85
CA MET A 294 4.38 -23.41 12.65
C MET A 294 4.80 -23.44 14.12
N ASP A 295 4.99 -24.62 14.69
CA ASP A 295 5.24 -24.77 16.11
C ASP A 295 6.68 -24.29 16.44
N GLN A 296 7.64 -24.58 15.57
CA GLN A 296 9.00 -24.06 15.66
C GLN A 296 9.03 -22.54 15.53
N ALA A 297 8.29 -21.98 14.59
CA ALA A 297 8.24 -20.54 14.38
C ALA A 297 7.54 -19.79 15.54
N ILE A 298 6.47 -20.38 16.12
CA ILE A 298 5.84 -19.86 17.32
C ILE A 298 6.83 -19.88 18.51
N ALA A 299 7.57 -20.96 18.71
CA ALA A 299 8.57 -21.06 19.76
C ALA A 299 9.64 -19.96 19.60
N PHE A 300 10.17 -19.78 18.38
CA PHE A 300 11.12 -18.72 18.05
C PHE A 300 10.63 -17.31 18.42
N MET A 301 9.37 -16.98 18.10
CA MET A 301 8.78 -15.70 18.44
C MET A 301 8.61 -15.51 19.95
N LYS A 302 8.14 -16.57 20.64
CA LYS A 302 7.96 -16.55 22.10
C LYS A 302 9.27 -16.37 22.87
N GLU A 303 10.33 -17.03 22.47
CA GLU A 303 11.68 -16.87 23.05
C GLU A 303 12.17 -15.42 22.96
N ARG A 304 11.71 -14.66 21.95
CA ARG A 304 12.05 -13.26 21.74
C ARG A 304 11.04 -12.28 22.33
N GLY A 305 10.09 -12.81 23.10
CA GLY A 305 9.14 -12.04 23.90
C GLY A 305 7.91 -11.57 23.14
N ALA A 306 7.58 -12.17 21.98
CA ALA A 306 6.29 -11.99 21.33
C ALA A 306 5.33 -13.12 21.71
N SER A 307 4.04 -12.80 21.90
CA SER A 307 3.01 -13.74 22.32
C SER A 307 1.91 -13.87 21.27
N VAL A 308 1.35 -15.08 21.14
CA VAL A 308 0.21 -15.29 20.23
C VAL A 308 -1.03 -14.62 20.80
N THR A 309 -1.66 -13.76 20.02
CA THR A 309 -2.89 -13.04 20.36
C THR A 309 -4.14 -13.71 19.78
N GLN A 310 -4.06 -14.18 18.53
CA GLN A 310 -5.13 -14.90 17.87
C GLN A 310 -4.54 -15.97 16.95
N SER A 311 -5.23 -17.10 16.82
CA SER A 311 -4.84 -18.15 15.87
C SER A 311 -6.05 -18.91 15.37
N GLY A 312 -5.86 -19.66 14.30
CA GLY A 312 -6.86 -20.52 13.70
C GLY A 312 -6.29 -21.29 12.52
N GLY A 313 -7.17 -21.85 11.74
CA GLY A 313 -6.81 -22.58 10.55
C GLY A 313 -7.90 -22.53 9.49
N TRP A 314 -7.60 -23.15 8.38
CA TRP A 314 -8.56 -23.44 7.32
C TRP A 314 -8.38 -24.86 6.82
N ASP A 315 -9.48 -25.45 6.40
CA ASP A 315 -9.51 -26.80 5.79
C ASP A 315 -10.56 -26.76 4.69
N VAL A 316 -10.15 -26.38 3.50
CA VAL A 316 -11.00 -26.27 2.32
C VAL A 316 -10.49 -27.20 1.21
N ARG A 317 -11.32 -27.51 0.23
CA ARG A 317 -11.16 -28.59 -0.75
C ARG A 317 -9.73 -28.85 -1.28
N ASN A 318 -8.90 -27.83 -1.42
CA ASN A 318 -7.54 -27.95 -1.98
C ASN A 318 -6.51 -27.15 -1.17
N SER A 319 -6.84 -26.75 0.05
CA SER A 319 -5.95 -25.94 0.87
C SER A 319 -6.25 -26.16 2.34
N LYS A 320 -5.22 -26.48 3.09
CA LYS A 320 -5.28 -26.60 4.54
C LYS A 320 -4.11 -25.86 5.14
N GLY A 321 -4.35 -25.15 6.22
CA GLY A 321 -3.30 -24.38 6.85
C GLY A 321 -3.67 -23.87 8.23
N ARG A 322 -2.71 -23.16 8.83
CA ARG A 322 -2.82 -22.53 10.14
C ARG A 322 -2.28 -21.13 10.05
N PHE A 323 -2.85 -20.23 10.85
CA PHE A 323 -2.30 -18.90 11.07
C PHE A 323 -2.13 -18.59 12.56
N ALA A 324 -1.20 -17.72 12.88
CA ALA A 324 -1.00 -17.20 14.23
C ALA A 324 -0.56 -15.74 14.18
N TYR A 325 -1.27 -14.87 14.90
CA TYR A 325 -0.94 -13.46 15.11
C TYR A 325 -0.18 -13.26 16.40
N PHE A 326 0.78 -12.34 16.38
CA PHE A 326 1.61 -11.99 17.52
C PHE A 326 1.39 -10.54 17.96
N ASP A 327 1.58 -10.28 19.25
CA ASP A 327 1.46 -8.97 19.89
C ASP A 327 2.56 -7.97 19.50
N THR A 328 2.97 -8.00 18.22
CA THR A 328 4.02 -7.10 17.71
C THR A 328 3.51 -5.67 17.50
N GLU A 329 2.19 -5.49 17.38
CA GLU A 329 1.53 -4.19 17.24
C GLU A 329 1.79 -3.25 18.40
N ARG A 330 2.09 -3.77 19.61
CA ARG A 330 2.45 -2.97 20.78
C ARG A 330 3.71 -2.11 20.57
N VAL A 331 4.54 -2.45 19.58
CA VAL A 331 5.72 -1.68 19.20
C VAL A 331 5.70 -1.44 17.70
N GLY A 332 5.20 -0.28 17.31
CA GLY A 332 5.11 0.14 15.91
C GLY A 332 3.74 -0.07 15.24
N GLY A 333 2.72 -0.61 15.95
CA GLY A 333 1.34 -0.62 15.47
C GLY A 333 1.01 -1.65 14.39
N VAL A 334 1.87 -2.65 14.14
CA VAL A 334 1.63 -3.70 13.12
C VAL A 334 1.80 -5.09 13.70
N THR A 335 0.81 -5.92 13.51
CA THR A 335 0.81 -7.33 13.88
C THR A 335 1.66 -8.14 12.91
N THR A 336 2.45 -9.09 13.43
CA THR A 336 3.09 -10.13 12.63
C THR A 336 2.18 -11.33 12.55
N GLU A 337 1.95 -11.83 11.33
CA GLU A 337 1.27 -13.10 11.09
C GLU A 337 2.24 -14.17 10.62
N LEU A 338 2.12 -15.37 11.17
CA LEU A 338 2.72 -16.57 10.62
C LEU A 338 1.67 -17.42 9.92
N LEU A 339 2.00 -17.90 8.72
CA LEU A 339 1.16 -18.73 7.87
C LEU A 339 1.86 -20.06 7.60
N TRP A 340 1.18 -21.16 7.86
CA TRP A 340 1.62 -22.49 7.47
C TRP A 340 0.59 -23.11 6.54
N ASN A 341 1.04 -23.58 5.38
CA ASN A 341 0.22 -24.27 4.40
C ASN A 341 0.67 -25.74 4.32
N GLN A 342 -0.28 -26.66 4.43
CA GLN A 342 -0.01 -28.06 4.16
C GLN A 342 0.33 -28.21 2.67
N ARG A 343 1.52 -28.75 2.40
CA ARG A 343 2.00 -29.04 1.04
C ARG A 343 1.47 -30.39 0.56
#